data_50c2f0f66b4d564387bdf237aa5ab3e1
#
_entry.id   50c2f0f66b4d564387bdf237aa5ab3e1
#
_cell.length_a   1.000
_cell.length_b   1.000
_cell.length_c   1.000
_cell.angle_alpha   90.00
_cell.angle_beta   90.00
_cell.angle_gamma   90.00
#
_symmetry.space_group_name_H-M   'P 1'
#
loop_
_entity.id
_entity.type
_entity.pdbx_description
1 polymer ?
#
loop_
_entity_poly.entity_id
_entity_poly.type
_entity_poly.pdbx_seq_one_letter_code
_entity_poly.pdbx_strand_id
1 'polypeptide(L)'
;MEEIEIELFKKNMKECGYLSENVLPHAGYLINVANPEKENRDKSIAALLDETERCEKLGLKYLNFHPGSYLTLGEKEGIKYVSEAINEVISNSRELMLVIENTAGQGTNLGNRFEQIAT
;
A
#
# COMPACT_ATOMS: atom_id res chain seq x y z
N MET A 1 10.78 14.00 -1.42
CA MET A 1 10.97 13.92 -2.89
C MET A 1 10.85 15.32 -3.46
N GLU A 2 11.87 15.76 -4.15
CA GLU A 2 11.92 17.13 -4.68
C GLU A 2 11.11 17.27 -5.97
N GLU A 3 10.61 18.46 -6.23
CA GLU A 3 9.79 18.76 -7.41
C GLU A 3 10.53 18.49 -8.73
N ILE A 4 11.82 18.79 -8.77
CA ILE A 4 12.63 18.52 -9.94
C ILE A 4 12.73 17.02 -10.26
N GLU A 5 12.75 16.18 -9.23
CA GLU A 5 12.76 14.72 -9.40
C GLU A 5 11.42 14.22 -9.95
N ILE A 6 10.32 14.81 -9.49
CA ILE A 6 8.97 14.49 -9.96
C ILE A 6 8.83 14.85 -11.44
N GLU A 7 9.25 16.04 -11.82
CA GLU A 7 9.22 16.50 -13.22
C GLU A 7 10.09 15.64 -14.12
N LEU A 8 11.29 15.28 -13.67
CA LEU A 8 12.19 14.42 -14.41
C LEU A 8 11.62 13.02 -14.62
N PHE A 9 11.00 12.45 -13.58
CA PHE A 9 10.32 11.16 -13.67
C PHE A 9 9.21 11.19 -14.71
N LYS A 10 8.34 12.19 -14.66
CA LYS A 10 7.24 12.35 -15.62
C LYS A 10 7.72 12.54 -17.05
N LYS A 11 8.77 13.33 -17.22
CA LYS A 11 9.41 13.56 -18.52
C LYS A 11 9.97 12.26 -19.08
N ASN A 12 10.71 11.51 -18.27
CA ASN A 12 11.32 10.25 -18.70
C ASN A 12 10.27 9.20 -19.06
N MET A 13 9.19 9.11 -18.28
CA MET A 13 8.07 8.22 -18.61
C MET A 13 7.48 8.56 -19.98
N LYS A 14 7.24 9.83 -20.25
CA LYS A 14 6.67 10.29 -21.52
C LYS A 14 7.63 10.00 -22.68
N GLU A 15 8.91 10.30 -22.53
CA GLU A 15 9.91 10.07 -23.58
C GLU A 15 10.11 8.58 -23.88
N CYS A 16 10.02 7.72 -22.87
CA CYS A 16 10.13 6.27 -23.01
C CYS A 16 8.82 5.60 -23.45
N GLY A 17 7.71 6.33 -23.54
CA GLY A 17 6.43 5.80 -23.93
C GLY A 17 5.71 4.94 -22.89
N TYR A 18 6.07 5.08 -21.62
CA TYR A 18 5.39 4.38 -20.52
C TYR A 18 4.13 5.14 -20.10
N LEU A 19 3.02 4.42 -19.99
CA LEU A 19 1.76 4.96 -19.48
C LEU A 19 1.65 4.70 -17.98
N SER A 20 1.07 5.65 -17.24
CA SER A 20 0.91 5.53 -15.79
C SER A 20 0.08 4.31 -15.36
N GLU A 21 -0.90 3.90 -16.17
CA GLU A 21 -1.70 2.70 -15.94
C GLU A 21 -0.93 1.38 -16.11
N ASN A 22 0.25 1.43 -16.70
CA ASN A 22 1.11 0.26 -16.89
C ASN A 22 2.26 0.18 -15.87
N VAL A 23 2.27 1.07 -14.89
CA VAL A 23 3.27 1.10 -13.82
C VAL A 23 2.61 0.76 -12.51
N LEU A 24 3.08 -0.30 -11.85
CA LEU A 24 2.55 -0.76 -10.56
C LEU A 24 3.66 -0.70 -9.51
N PRO A 25 3.82 0.43 -8.81
CA PRO A 25 4.77 0.52 -7.72
C PRO A 25 4.32 -0.37 -6.55
N HIS A 26 5.29 -0.86 -5.80
CA HIS A 26 5.05 -1.70 -4.64
C HIS A 26 5.50 -0.98 -3.37
N ALA A 27 4.64 -0.99 -2.36
CA ALA A 27 4.95 -0.41 -1.05
C ALA A 27 6.10 -1.17 -0.37
N GLY A 28 6.81 -0.48 0.52
CA GLY A 28 7.91 -1.07 1.26
C GLY A 28 7.50 -2.30 2.06
N TYR A 29 8.30 -3.35 2.03
CA TYR A 29 7.98 -4.63 2.68
C TYR A 29 7.95 -4.56 4.21
N LEU A 30 8.50 -3.51 4.81
CA LEU A 30 8.46 -3.31 6.27
C LEU A 30 7.13 -2.73 6.76
N ILE A 31 6.27 -2.28 5.86
CA ILE A 31 4.95 -1.77 6.20
C ILE A 31 4.06 -2.94 6.61
N ASN A 32 3.57 -2.90 7.85
CA ASN A 32 2.65 -3.92 8.39
C ASN A 32 1.48 -3.22 9.09
N VAL A 33 0.40 -2.98 8.36
CA VAL A 33 -0.80 -2.31 8.88
C VAL A 33 -1.66 -3.22 9.76
N ALA A 34 -1.32 -4.50 9.86
CA ALA A 34 -1.94 -5.46 10.77
C ALA A 34 -1.14 -5.65 12.08
N ASN A 35 -0.09 -4.87 12.29
CA ASN A 35 0.78 -5.03 13.47
C ASN A 35 -0.01 -4.91 14.77
N PRO A 36 0.15 -5.84 15.74
CA PRO A 36 -0.54 -5.78 17.03
C PRO A 36 -0.18 -4.55 17.86
N GLU A 37 1.07 -4.10 17.78
CA GLU A 37 1.51 -2.91 18.50
C GLU A 37 1.02 -1.64 17.82
N LYS A 38 0.20 -0.86 18.54
CA LYS A 38 -0.39 0.36 17.99
C LYS A 38 0.64 1.34 17.43
N GLU A 39 1.75 1.54 18.13
CA GLU A 39 2.82 2.45 17.69
C GLU A 39 3.40 2.02 16.34
N ASN A 40 3.70 0.74 16.17
CA ASN A 40 4.24 0.20 14.91
C ASN A 40 3.19 0.21 13.81
N ARG A 41 1.95 -0.06 14.15
CA ARG A 41 0.82 0.01 13.21
C ARG A 41 0.61 1.44 12.71
N ASP A 42 0.64 2.42 13.60
CA ASP A 42 0.48 3.83 13.23
C ASP A 42 1.64 4.32 12.33
N LYS A 43 2.86 3.89 12.61
CA LYS A 43 4.03 4.15 11.74
C LYS A 43 3.86 3.54 10.36
N SER A 44 3.32 2.34 10.28
CA SER A 44 3.05 1.66 9.00
C SER A 44 1.96 2.37 8.20
N ILE A 45 0.90 2.82 8.85
CA ILE A 45 -0.16 3.60 8.20
C ILE A 45 0.41 4.92 7.68
N ALA A 46 1.21 5.63 8.48
CA ALA A 46 1.85 6.87 8.06
C ALA A 46 2.78 6.66 6.86
N ALA A 47 3.54 5.56 6.85
CA ALA A 47 4.41 5.21 5.73
C ALA A 47 3.61 4.90 4.47
N LEU A 48 2.49 4.18 4.59
CA LEU A 48 1.63 3.87 3.44
C LEU A 48 0.97 5.14 2.89
N LEU A 49 0.55 6.06 3.76
CA LEU A 49 0.04 7.38 3.36
C LEU A 49 1.10 8.17 2.59
N ASP A 50 2.34 8.20 3.07
CA ASP A 50 3.44 8.89 2.40
C ASP A 50 3.73 8.30 1.02
N GLU A 51 3.76 6.97 0.90
CA GLU A 51 3.95 6.31 -0.38
C GLU A 51 2.80 6.57 -1.36
N THR A 52 1.57 6.61 -0.85
CA THR A 52 0.39 6.98 -1.64
C THR A 52 0.52 8.40 -2.19
N GLU A 53 0.90 9.35 -1.35
CA GLU A 53 1.11 10.74 -1.75
C GLU A 53 2.22 10.87 -2.81
N ARG A 54 3.32 10.14 -2.64
CA ARG A 54 4.41 10.11 -3.62
C ARG A 54 3.94 9.57 -4.97
N CYS A 55 3.18 8.48 -4.99
CA CYS A 55 2.62 7.92 -6.22
C CYS A 55 1.72 8.92 -6.93
N GLU A 56 0.86 9.62 -6.18
CA GLU A 56 -0.02 10.64 -6.76
C GLU A 56 0.78 11.82 -7.34
N LYS A 57 1.80 12.29 -6.64
CA LYS A 57 2.70 13.35 -7.14
C LYS A 57 3.41 12.95 -8.42
N LEU A 58 3.78 11.67 -8.56
CA LEU A 58 4.41 11.12 -9.75
C LEU A 58 3.41 10.87 -10.89
N GLY A 59 2.12 11.04 -10.67
CA GLY A 59 1.07 10.80 -11.66
C GLY A 59 0.77 9.33 -11.87
N LEU A 60 1.16 8.46 -10.95
CA LEU A 60 0.88 7.03 -11.01
C LEU A 60 -0.54 6.75 -10.52
N LYS A 61 -1.14 5.65 -11.02
CA LYS A 61 -2.54 5.31 -10.74
C LYS A 61 -2.72 4.24 -9.69
N TYR A 62 -1.68 3.44 -9.43
CA TYR A 62 -1.77 2.27 -8.58
C TYR A 62 -0.65 2.27 -7.54
N LEU A 63 -0.92 1.65 -6.40
CA LEU A 63 0.09 1.28 -5.41
C LEU A 63 -0.26 -0.11 -4.90
N ASN A 64 0.64 -1.08 -5.10
CA ASN A 64 0.47 -2.44 -4.62
C ASN A 64 1.11 -2.58 -3.24
N PHE A 65 0.45 -3.30 -2.33
CA PHE A 65 0.96 -3.53 -0.99
C PHE A 65 0.54 -4.89 -0.44
N HIS A 66 1.32 -5.40 0.52
CA HIS A 66 0.95 -6.58 1.28
C HIS A 66 -0.05 -6.21 2.37
N PRO A 67 -1.10 -7.01 2.61
CA PRO A 67 -2.04 -6.76 3.72
C PRO A 67 -1.35 -6.75 5.08
N GLY A 68 -0.24 -7.45 5.21
CA GLY A 68 0.54 -7.52 6.42
C GLY A 68 0.42 -8.82 7.17
N SER A 69 0.93 -8.83 8.39
CA SER A 69 0.96 -10.01 9.25
C SER A 69 0.36 -9.67 10.62
N TYR A 70 -0.58 -10.49 11.07
CA TYR A 70 -1.27 -10.25 12.35
C TYR A 70 -0.46 -10.65 13.58
N LEU A 71 0.63 -11.39 13.42
CA LEU A 71 1.52 -11.84 14.51
C LEU A 71 0.75 -12.51 15.66
N THR A 72 0.55 -11.81 16.78
CA THR A 72 -0.12 -12.35 17.97
C THR A 72 -1.61 -12.08 18.07
N LEU A 73 -2.17 -11.23 17.18
CA LEU A 73 -3.57 -10.81 17.25
C LEU A 73 -4.58 -11.89 16.82
N GLY A 74 -4.19 -12.75 15.89
CA GLY A 74 -5.13 -13.60 15.19
C GLY A 74 -5.67 -12.97 13.90
N GLU A 75 -6.15 -13.83 13.01
CA GLU A 75 -6.57 -13.45 11.66
C GLU A 75 -7.69 -12.39 11.65
N LYS A 76 -8.72 -12.58 12.46
CA LYS A 76 -9.88 -11.69 12.47
C LYS A 76 -9.55 -10.25 12.84
N GLU A 77 -8.77 -10.06 13.90
CA GLU A 77 -8.33 -8.73 14.33
C GLU A 77 -7.32 -8.13 13.35
N GLY A 78 -6.45 -8.96 12.77
CA GLY A 78 -5.53 -8.53 11.73
C GLY A 78 -6.26 -7.96 10.52
N ILE A 79 -7.27 -8.66 10.02
CA ILE A 79 -8.11 -8.20 8.90
C ILE A 79 -8.82 -6.89 9.24
N LYS A 80 -9.33 -6.77 10.46
CA LYS A 80 -9.97 -5.53 10.92
C LYS A 80 -9.01 -4.34 10.84
N TYR A 81 -7.80 -4.49 11.35
CA TYR A 81 -6.80 -3.42 11.30
C TYR A 81 -6.37 -3.07 9.87
N VAL A 82 -6.24 -4.07 9.01
CA VAL A 82 -5.97 -3.81 7.58
C VAL A 82 -7.10 -3.01 6.95
N SER A 83 -8.33 -3.38 7.21
CA SER A 83 -9.52 -2.68 6.69
C SER A 83 -9.58 -1.22 7.16
N GLU A 84 -9.31 -0.98 8.44
CA GLU A 84 -9.26 0.36 9.01
C GLU A 84 -8.15 1.20 8.36
N ALA A 85 -6.97 0.62 8.19
CA ALA A 85 -5.84 1.28 7.54
C ALA A 85 -6.14 1.63 6.07
N ILE A 86 -6.72 0.72 5.32
CA ILE A 86 -7.13 0.95 3.94
C ILE A 86 -8.13 2.11 3.86
N ASN A 87 -9.13 2.10 4.72
CA ASN A 87 -10.14 3.17 4.76
C ASN A 87 -9.51 4.53 5.06
N GLU A 88 -8.56 4.58 5.98
CA GLU A 88 -7.84 5.81 6.29
C GLU A 88 -7.00 6.31 5.09
N VAL A 89 -6.28 5.42 4.43
CA VAL A 89 -5.47 5.78 3.26
C VAL A 89 -6.35 6.24 2.11
N ILE A 90 -7.44 5.54 1.82
CA ILE A 90 -8.39 5.91 0.75
C ILE A 90 -9.01 7.27 1.01
N SER A 91 -9.39 7.57 2.26
CA SER A 91 -9.99 8.86 2.60
C SER A 91 -9.03 10.05 2.42
N ASN A 92 -7.73 9.80 2.42
CA ASN A 92 -6.68 10.81 2.21
C ASN A 92 -6.09 10.80 0.80
N SER A 93 -6.49 9.85 -0.05
CA SER A 93 -6.05 9.79 -1.45
C SER A 93 -7.08 10.44 -2.36
N ARG A 94 -6.63 10.87 -3.55
CA ARG A 94 -7.51 11.53 -4.53
C ARG A 94 -7.96 10.57 -5.62
N GLU A 95 -7.02 10.03 -6.37
CA GLU A 95 -7.29 9.19 -7.55
C GLU A 95 -6.56 7.86 -7.53
N LEU A 96 -5.62 7.68 -6.59
CA LEU A 96 -4.82 6.47 -6.51
C LEU A 96 -5.68 5.28 -6.11
N MET A 97 -5.48 4.16 -6.80
CA MET A 97 -6.08 2.87 -6.46
C MET A 97 -5.08 2.03 -5.68
N LEU A 98 -5.46 1.62 -4.48
CA LEU A 98 -4.70 0.63 -3.71
C LEU A 98 -4.98 -0.76 -4.27
N VAL A 99 -3.91 -1.52 -4.49
CA VAL A 99 -3.98 -2.90 -4.97
C VAL A 99 -3.46 -3.82 -3.88
N ILE A 100 -4.29 -4.74 -3.41
CA ILE A 100 -3.92 -5.71 -2.38
C ILE A 100 -3.25 -6.90 -3.05
N GLU A 101 -2.02 -7.20 -2.66
CA GLU A 101 -1.32 -8.36 -3.18
C GLU A 101 -1.81 -9.65 -2.50
N ASN A 102 -2.08 -10.65 -3.33
CA ASN A 102 -2.37 -11.99 -2.87
C ASN A 102 -1.05 -12.66 -2.44
N THR A 103 -0.94 -13.04 -1.18
CA THR A 103 0.30 -13.52 -0.58
C THR A 103 0.35 -15.03 -0.42
N ALA A 104 1.54 -15.58 -0.22
CA ALA A 104 1.71 -16.97 0.17
C ALA A 104 1.28 -17.19 1.62
N GLY A 105 0.68 -18.33 1.93
CA GLY A 105 0.22 -18.67 3.28
C GLY A 105 1.36 -19.04 4.22
N GLN A 106 2.21 -18.08 4.56
CA GLN A 106 3.35 -18.29 5.45
C GLN A 106 3.12 -17.62 6.80
N GLY A 107 3.26 -18.41 7.87
CA GLY A 107 3.14 -17.90 9.23
C GLY A 107 1.84 -17.16 9.47
N THR A 108 1.94 -15.90 9.89
CA THR A 108 0.81 -15.02 10.23
C THR A 108 0.46 -14.02 9.12
N ASN A 109 0.95 -14.23 7.89
CA ASN A 109 0.67 -13.36 6.76
C ASN A 109 -0.78 -13.45 6.32
N LEU A 110 -1.38 -12.28 6.04
CA LEU A 110 -2.72 -12.15 5.49
C LEU A 110 -2.68 -12.09 3.96
N GLY A 111 -3.82 -12.35 3.32
CA GLY A 111 -3.96 -12.22 1.87
C GLY A 111 -3.72 -13.52 1.09
N ASN A 112 -3.51 -14.64 1.78
CA ASN A 112 -3.31 -15.95 1.13
C ASN A 112 -4.62 -16.62 0.69
N ARG A 113 -5.77 -16.15 1.17
CA ARG A 113 -7.09 -16.64 0.77
C ARG A 113 -7.96 -15.48 0.30
N PHE A 114 -8.76 -15.71 -0.72
CA PHE A 114 -9.65 -14.68 -1.27
C PHE A 114 -10.69 -14.20 -0.24
N GLU A 115 -11.11 -15.06 0.66
CA GLU A 115 -12.05 -14.72 1.72
C GLU A 115 -11.48 -13.64 2.65
N GLN A 116 -10.17 -13.66 2.90
CA GLN A 116 -9.50 -12.62 3.69
C GLN A 116 -9.50 -11.28 2.98
N ILE A 117 -9.34 -11.28 1.66
CA ILE A 117 -9.32 -10.06 0.84
C ILE A 117 -10.73 -9.50 0.66
N ALA A 118 -11.72 -10.36 0.56
CA ALA A 118 -13.11 -9.97 0.32
C ALA A 118 -13.83 -9.42 1.57
N THR A 119 -13.25 -9.62 2.75
CA THR A 119 -13.84 -9.11 3.99
C THR A 119 -13.72 -7.60 4.08
#